data_8504320a3feaa4430f0eb6acb6d2fac8
#
_entry.id   8504320a3feaa4430f0eb6acb6d2fac8
#
_cell.length_a   1.000
_cell.length_b   1.000
_cell.length_c   1.000
_cell.angle_alpha   90.00
_cell.angle_beta   90.00
_cell.angle_gamma   90.00
#
_symmetry.space_group_name_H-M   'P 1'
#
loop_
_entity.id
_entity.type
_entity.pdbx_description
1 polymer ?
#
loop_
_entity_poly.entity_id
_entity_poly.type
_entity_poly.pdbx_seq_one_letter_code
_entity_poly.pdbx_strand_id
1 'polypeptide(L)'
;MESPCIGGTVARNGTAASGDPRRSLGVIVVEPLPVVRAGLAMLIEDRPDMEVLAETGSAEEALELVGRQRRSRVVVLVGLGLAGEHDAYWLMRTVRERFPAHVILGCGGNADATTVSRALFMGADGFVDKSIDPVEFLQSLRRAADREMVLAGPASGSVEQIAEGIERRREIDVRLTERERQVLSVAAEGLTAREIAGRLGVRERTITTHLARIYGKLGVGSRLAAIRIAARAGLVSVGPTD
;
A
#
# COMPACT_ATOMS: atom_id res chain seq x y z
N MET A 1 -35.38 -1.95 8.22
CA MET A 1 -34.71 -1.97 9.54
C MET A 1 -33.20 -2.03 9.22
N GLU A 2 -32.63 -0.85 9.05
CA GLU A 2 -31.23 -0.68 8.66
C GLU A 2 -30.38 -0.65 9.92
N SER A 3 -29.39 -1.55 10.00
CA SER A 3 -28.37 -1.50 11.05
C SER A 3 -27.24 -0.59 10.60
N PRO A 4 -26.83 0.41 11.39
CA PRO A 4 -25.70 1.25 11.05
C PRO A 4 -24.38 0.51 11.28
N CYS A 5 -23.53 0.49 10.26
CA CYS A 5 -22.11 0.12 10.37
C CYS A 5 -21.40 1.10 11.30
N ILE A 6 -21.01 0.62 12.48
CA ILE A 6 -20.23 1.39 13.43
C ILE A 6 -18.76 1.33 13.00
N GLY A 7 -18.36 2.24 12.13
CA GLY A 7 -16.96 2.59 11.88
C GLY A 7 -16.47 3.56 12.95
N GLY A 8 -16.18 3.07 14.16
CA GLY A 8 -15.70 3.92 15.24
C GLY A 8 -14.22 4.23 15.12
N THR A 9 -13.89 5.44 14.72
CA THR A 9 -12.56 6.05 14.91
C THR A 9 -12.38 6.33 16.39
N VAL A 10 -11.50 5.61 17.06
CA VAL A 10 -11.12 5.91 18.45
C VAL A 10 -9.93 6.86 18.42
N ALA A 11 -10.20 8.16 18.50
CA ALA A 11 -9.18 9.12 18.89
C ALA A 11 -8.90 8.92 20.39
N ARG A 12 -7.83 8.21 20.75
CA ARG A 12 -7.41 8.05 22.13
C ARG A 12 -6.59 9.25 22.57
N ASN A 13 -7.08 9.96 23.57
CA ASN A 13 -6.28 10.90 24.36
C ASN A 13 -5.26 10.07 25.17
N GLY A 14 -3.97 10.20 24.81
CA GLY A 14 -2.88 9.48 25.42
C GLY A 14 -2.71 9.82 26.88
N THR A 15 -2.61 8.79 27.72
CA THR A 15 -2.03 8.87 29.06
C THR A 15 -0.53 9.08 28.90
N ALA A 16 -0.04 10.24 29.34
CA ALA A 16 1.35 10.68 29.22
C ALA A 16 2.31 9.75 29.99
N ALA A 17 3.08 8.94 29.24
CA ALA A 17 4.38 8.50 29.70
C ALA A 17 5.36 9.67 29.52
N SER A 18 6.12 10.00 30.59
CA SER A 18 7.02 11.15 30.69
C SER A 18 8.30 11.01 29.87
N GLY A 19 8.15 10.97 28.54
CA GLY A 19 9.25 11.06 27.57
C GLY A 19 9.04 12.31 26.71
N ASP A 20 10.12 12.97 26.32
CA ASP A 20 10.06 14.07 25.36
C ASP A 20 9.35 13.59 24.08
N PRO A 21 8.16 14.12 23.73
CA PRO A 21 7.38 13.66 22.55
C PRO A 21 8.11 13.86 21.22
N ARG A 22 9.25 14.56 21.23
CA ARG A 22 10.12 14.75 20.05
C ARG A 22 11.12 13.60 19.85
N ARG A 23 11.25 12.68 20.82
CA ARG A 23 12.20 11.55 20.77
C ARG A 23 11.53 10.19 20.50
N SER A 24 10.22 10.06 20.66
CA SER A 24 9.52 8.82 20.37
C SER A 24 9.31 8.62 18.86
N LEU A 25 9.47 7.38 18.42
CA LEU A 25 9.14 6.95 17.05
C LEU A 25 7.62 6.98 16.87
N GLY A 26 7.11 7.89 16.04
CA GLY A 26 5.70 7.95 15.70
C GLY A 26 5.34 6.93 14.64
N VAL A 27 4.31 6.13 14.89
CA VAL A 27 3.80 5.11 13.97
C VAL A 27 2.33 5.37 13.66
N ILE A 28 1.95 5.30 12.39
CA ILE A 28 0.56 5.23 11.95
C ILE A 28 0.29 3.79 11.54
N VAL A 29 -0.69 3.14 12.19
CA VAL A 29 -1.06 1.76 11.93
C VAL A 29 -2.25 1.70 10.99
N VAL A 30 -2.03 1.16 9.79
CA VAL A 30 -3.07 0.99 8.77
C VAL A 30 -3.29 -0.50 8.56
N GLU A 31 -4.33 -1.04 9.18
CA GLU A 31 -4.60 -2.49 9.19
C GLU A 31 -6.12 -2.73 9.13
N PRO A 32 -6.61 -3.49 8.15
CA PRO A 32 -8.04 -3.68 7.97
C PRO A 32 -8.69 -4.52 9.09
N LEU A 33 -7.97 -5.52 9.62
CA LEU A 33 -8.50 -6.42 10.64
C LEU A 33 -8.46 -5.76 12.02
N PRO A 34 -9.62 -5.45 12.67
CA PRO A 34 -9.63 -4.69 13.91
C PRO A 34 -8.83 -5.33 15.05
N VAL A 35 -8.87 -6.66 15.18
CA VAL A 35 -8.14 -7.38 16.22
C VAL A 35 -6.63 -7.30 15.99
N VAL A 36 -6.19 -7.46 14.74
CA VAL A 36 -4.77 -7.33 14.37
C VAL A 36 -4.29 -5.90 14.59
N ARG A 37 -5.08 -4.92 14.16
CA ARG A 37 -4.79 -3.49 14.34
C ARG A 37 -4.60 -3.13 15.81
N ALA A 38 -5.56 -3.53 16.66
CA ALA A 38 -5.47 -3.32 18.11
C ALA A 38 -4.24 -4.01 18.73
N GLY A 39 -3.94 -5.24 18.29
CA GLY A 39 -2.76 -5.98 18.76
C GLY A 39 -1.45 -5.28 18.39
N LEU A 40 -1.33 -4.78 17.14
CA LEU A 40 -0.18 -4.01 16.68
C LEU A 40 -0.03 -2.70 17.47
N ALA A 41 -1.13 -1.98 17.70
CA ALA A 41 -1.12 -0.75 18.47
C ALA A 41 -0.65 -1.00 19.91
N MET A 42 -1.21 -2.00 20.58
CA MET A 42 -0.78 -2.37 21.95
C MET A 42 0.70 -2.75 22.01
N LEU A 43 1.18 -3.54 21.03
CA LEU A 43 2.58 -3.96 20.96
C LEU A 43 3.55 -2.77 20.83
N ILE A 44 3.15 -1.76 20.04
CA ILE A 44 3.94 -0.55 19.82
C ILE A 44 3.90 0.35 21.07
N GLU A 45 2.71 0.60 21.63
CA GLU A 45 2.51 1.46 22.80
C GLU A 45 3.14 0.92 24.10
N ASP A 46 3.37 -0.41 24.18
CA ASP A 46 4.12 -1.01 25.30
C ASP A 46 5.61 -0.60 25.32
N ARG A 47 6.08 0.15 24.34
CA ARG A 47 7.47 0.61 24.22
C ARG A 47 7.58 2.11 24.52
N PRO A 48 8.42 2.52 25.50
CA PRO A 48 8.55 3.92 25.90
C PRO A 48 9.16 4.82 24.81
N ASP A 49 9.82 4.23 23.82
CA ASP A 49 10.46 4.90 22.68
C ASP A 49 9.58 4.96 21.42
N MET A 50 8.35 4.44 21.47
CA MET A 50 7.40 4.41 20.37
C MET A 50 6.04 4.98 20.76
N GLU A 51 5.28 5.45 19.76
CA GLU A 51 3.94 6.02 19.97
C GLU A 51 3.07 5.75 18.75
N VAL A 52 1.85 5.26 18.94
CA VAL A 52 0.85 5.16 17.90
C VAL A 52 0.17 6.51 17.73
N LEU A 53 0.46 7.19 16.62
CA LEU A 53 -0.09 8.52 16.31
C LEU A 53 -1.54 8.43 15.82
N ALA A 54 -1.86 7.36 15.11
CA ALA A 54 -3.19 7.07 14.61
C ALA A 54 -3.29 5.61 14.17
N GLU A 55 -4.52 5.09 14.15
CA GLU A 55 -4.83 3.78 13.62
C GLU A 55 -6.10 3.82 12.76
N THR A 56 -6.10 3.10 11.63
CA THR A 56 -7.24 3.01 10.73
C THR A 56 -7.25 1.71 9.94
N GLY A 57 -8.41 1.35 9.40
CA GLY A 57 -8.59 0.23 8.46
C GLY A 57 -8.80 0.68 7.01
N SER A 58 -8.76 1.99 6.71
CA SER A 58 -9.03 2.57 5.39
C SER A 58 -7.80 3.25 4.81
N ALA A 59 -7.59 3.08 3.51
CA ALA A 59 -6.49 3.72 2.79
C ALA A 59 -6.72 5.24 2.66
N GLU A 60 -7.96 5.66 2.45
CA GLU A 60 -8.34 7.07 2.31
C GLU A 60 -8.13 7.83 3.62
N GLU A 61 -8.64 7.26 4.73
CA GLU A 61 -8.46 7.83 6.06
C GLU A 61 -6.97 7.87 6.46
N ALA A 62 -6.20 6.82 6.14
CA ALA A 62 -4.76 6.79 6.37
C ALA A 62 -4.05 7.95 5.67
N LEU A 63 -4.39 8.24 4.41
CA LEU A 63 -3.80 9.34 3.66
C LEU A 63 -4.08 10.70 4.30
N GLU A 64 -5.30 10.92 4.82
CA GLU A 64 -5.64 12.12 5.57
C GLU A 64 -4.86 12.22 6.88
N LEU A 65 -4.76 11.11 7.63
CA LEU A 65 -4.02 11.05 8.89
C LEU A 65 -2.54 11.34 8.68
N VAL A 66 -1.93 10.78 7.63
CA VAL A 66 -0.55 11.08 7.24
C VAL A 66 -0.39 12.56 6.89
N GLY A 67 -1.32 13.14 6.11
CA GLY A 67 -1.29 14.54 5.73
C GLY A 67 -1.43 15.53 6.89
N ARG A 68 -2.03 15.12 7.99
CA ARG A 68 -2.18 15.95 9.21
C ARG A 68 -0.96 15.90 10.13
N GLN A 69 0.02 15.00 9.86
CA GLN A 69 1.20 14.88 10.72
C GLN A 69 2.08 16.12 10.62
N ARG A 70 2.45 16.64 11.78
CA ARG A 70 3.39 17.76 11.91
C ARG A 70 4.83 17.30 12.13
N ARG A 71 5.04 16.03 12.41
CA ARG A 71 6.37 15.44 12.56
C ARG A 71 7.03 15.37 11.19
N SER A 72 8.30 15.66 11.13
CA SER A 72 9.08 15.60 9.89
C SER A 72 9.16 14.20 9.30
N ARG A 73 9.07 13.18 10.16
CA ARG A 73 9.12 11.77 9.77
C ARG A 73 8.31 10.90 10.72
N VAL A 74 7.51 10.01 10.15
CA VAL A 74 6.77 8.95 10.84
C VAL A 74 6.92 7.64 10.07
N VAL A 75 6.71 6.51 10.73
CA VAL A 75 6.54 5.21 10.05
C VAL A 75 5.07 4.97 9.79
N VAL A 76 4.72 4.76 8.53
CA VAL A 76 3.39 4.33 8.10
C VAL A 76 3.43 2.83 7.89
N LEU A 77 2.89 2.08 8.83
CA LEU A 77 2.80 0.62 8.79
C LEU A 77 1.54 0.24 8.02
N VAL A 78 1.68 -0.38 6.85
CA VAL A 78 0.57 -0.63 5.92
C VAL A 78 0.32 -2.12 5.75
N GLY A 79 -0.80 -2.60 6.28
CA GLY A 79 -1.30 -3.95 6.08
C GLY A 79 -1.80 -4.15 4.63
N LEU A 80 -1.39 -5.26 4.00
CA LEU A 80 -1.70 -5.51 2.58
C LEU A 80 -3.16 -5.89 2.29
N GLY A 81 -3.94 -6.21 3.31
CA GLY A 81 -5.33 -6.66 3.17
C GLY A 81 -6.36 -5.53 3.08
N LEU A 82 -5.95 -4.28 2.88
CA LEU A 82 -6.88 -3.15 2.75
C LEU A 82 -7.82 -3.38 1.57
N ALA A 83 -9.12 -3.21 1.83
CA ALA A 83 -10.19 -3.31 0.86
C ALA A 83 -10.95 -1.98 0.80
N GLY A 84 -11.58 -1.69 -0.34
CA GLY A 84 -12.31 -0.45 -0.56
C GLY A 84 -12.05 0.11 -1.96
N GLU A 85 -12.27 1.40 -2.16
CA GLU A 85 -11.97 2.06 -3.43
C GLU A 85 -10.47 2.07 -3.72
N HIS A 86 -9.64 2.12 -2.67
CA HIS A 86 -8.19 2.13 -2.75
C HIS A 86 -7.57 1.04 -1.87
N ASP A 87 -6.59 0.33 -2.42
CA ASP A 87 -5.85 -0.74 -1.73
C ASP A 87 -4.55 -0.23 -1.05
N ALA A 88 -3.87 -1.14 -0.37
CA ALA A 88 -2.60 -0.87 0.29
C ALA A 88 -1.51 -0.35 -0.68
N TYR A 89 -1.49 -0.82 -1.90
CA TYR A 89 -0.49 -0.44 -2.90
C TYR A 89 -0.73 0.98 -3.43
N TRP A 90 -1.99 1.35 -3.63
CA TRP A 90 -2.36 2.73 -3.93
C TRP A 90 -1.94 3.69 -2.80
N LEU A 91 -2.20 3.29 -1.54
CA LEU A 91 -1.79 4.08 -0.38
C LEU A 91 -0.27 4.28 -0.33
N MET A 92 0.51 3.19 -0.44
CA MET A 92 1.98 3.25 -0.44
C MET A 92 2.50 4.22 -1.51
N ARG A 93 1.99 4.09 -2.74
CA ARG A 93 2.37 4.97 -3.86
C ARG A 93 2.02 6.42 -3.58
N THR A 94 0.78 6.69 -3.14
CA THR A 94 0.30 8.04 -2.89
C THR A 94 1.05 8.71 -1.74
N VAL A 95 1.35 7.96 -0.66
CA VAL A 95 2.17 8.47 0.46
C VAL A 95 3.58 8.77 -0.02
N ARG A 96 4.19 7.90 -0.81
CA ARG A 96 5.54 8.13 -1.38
C ARG A 96 5.61 9.36 -2.25
N GLU A 97 4.61 9.59 -3.10
CA GLU A 97 4.55 10.75 -4.00
C GLU A 97 4.31 12.07 -3.24
N ARG A 98 3.40 12.07 -2.27
CA ARG A 98 2.97 13.30 -1.57
C ARG A 98 3.75 13.61 -0.31
N PHE A 99 4.28 12.59 0.36
CA PHE A 99 4.95 12.69 1.66
C PHE A 99 6.27 11.90 1.69
N PRO A 100 7.25 12.21 0.83
CA PRO A 100 8.47 11.41 0.64
C PRO A 100 9.38 11.33 1.88
N ALA A 101 9.14 12.20 2.87
CA ALA A 101 9.89 12.20 4.13
C ALA A 101 9.50 11.04 5.06
N HIS A 102 8.27 10.53 4.95
CA HIS A 102 7.80 9.44 5.78
C HIS A 102 8.34 8.08 5.32
N VAL A 103 8.44 7.17 6.26
CA VAL A 103 8.85 5.79 6.01
C VAL A 103 7.61 4.93 5.84
N ILE A 104 7.58 4.10 4.81
CA ILE A 104 6.47 3.20 4.52
C ILE A 104 6.94 1.77 4.73
N LEU A 105 6.35 1.06 5.68
CA LEU A 105 6.65 -0.34 5.94
C LEU A 105 5.42 -1.18 5.59
N GLY A 106 5.54 -2.03 4.57
CA GLY A 106 4.50 -2.99 4.22
C GLY A 106 4.43 -4.10 5.26
N CYS A 107 3.22 -4.58 5.58
CA CYS A 107 3.01 -5.64 6.55
C CYS A 107 1.98 -6.66 6.03
N GLY A 108 2.33 -7.94 6.04
CA GLY A 108 1.45 -9.01 5.56
C GLY A 108 1.73 -10.33 6.24
N GLY A 109 0.87 -11.33 6.04
CA GLY A 109 1.13 -12.71 6.46
C GLY A 109 1.47 -13.58 5.24
N ASN A 110 2.49 -14.45 5.37
CA ASN A 110 2.92 -15.38 4.33
C ASN A 110 3.20 -14.71 2.96
N ALA A 111 3.85 -13.55 2.98
CA ALA A 111 4.16 -12.83 1.76
C ALA A 111 5.24 -13.53 0.95
N ASP A 112 4.95 -13.78 -0.33
CA ASP A 112 5.92 -14.28 -1.30
C ASP A 112 6.78 -13.14 -1.89
N ALA A 113 7.83 -13.48 -2.64
CA ALA A 113 8.70 -12.51 -3.29
C ALA A 113 7.93 -11.57 -4.25
N THR A 114 6.85 -12.05 -4.84
CA THR A 114 6.00 -11.25 -5.74
C THR A 114 5.28 -10.15 -4.97
N THR A 115 4.72 -10.47 -3.83
CA THR A 115 4.04 -9.55 -2.92
C THR A 115 5.01 -8.50 -2.36
N VAL A 116 6.17 -8.96 -1.85
CA VAL A 116 7.20 -8.07 -1.31
C VAL A 116 7.74 -7.13 -2.38
N SER A 117 8.12 -7.66 -3.54
CA SER A 117 8.63 -6.83 -4.65
C SER A 117 7.59 -5.84 -5.17
N ARG A 118 6.29 -6.18 -5.11
CA ARG A 118 5.21 -5.25 -5.43
C ARG A 118 5.12 -4.11 -4.42
N ALA A 119 5.18 -4.41 -3.11
CA ALA A 119 5.15 -3.39 -2.07
C ALA A 119 6.32 -2.41 -2.21
N LEU A 120 7.55 -2.92 -2.40
CA LEU A 120 8.74 -2.09 -2.62
C LEU A 120 8.65 -1.24 -3.88
N PHE A 121 8.16 -1.80 -4.98
CA PHE A 121 7.93 -1.06 -6.23
C PHE A 121 6.90 0.07 -6.05
N MET A 122 5.88 -0.15 -5.23
CA MET A 122 4.87 0.85 -4.89
C MET A 122 5.33 1.89 -3.86
N GLY A 123 6.59 1.84 -3.44
CA GLY A 123 7.22 2.88 -2.64
C GLY A 123 7.39 2.53 -1.16
N ALA A 124 7.16 1.28 -0.76
CA ALA A 124 7.54 0.84 0.58
C ALA A 124 9.07 0.85 0.73
N ASP A 125 9.55 1.27 1.90
CA ASP A 125 10.98 1.23 2.27
C ASP A 125 11.40 -0.16 2.76
N GLY A 126 10.41 -1.01 3.11
CA GLY A 126 10.65 -2.36 3.58
C GLY A 126 9.34 -3.15 3.71
N PHE A 127 9.50 -4.39 4.15
CA PHE A 127 8.40 -5.31 4.37
C PHE A 127 8.63 -6.17 5.61
N VAL A 128 7.56 -6.39 6.38
CA VAL A 128 7.57 -7.23 7.59
C VAL A 128 6.45 -8.25 7.51
N ASP A 129 6.77 -9.51 7.73
CA ASP A 129 5.77 -10.56 7.87
C ASP A 129 5.17 -10.54 9.28
N LYS A 130 3.85 -10.65 9.38
CA LYS A 130 3.12 -10.65 10.67
C LYS A 130 3.37 -11.91 11.52
N SER A 131 3.98 -12.93 10.95
CA SER A 131 4.31 -14.18 11.67
C SER A 131 5.61 -14.15 12.45
N ILE A 132 6.41 -13.07 12.32
CA ILE A 132 7.65 -12.93 13.06
C ILE A 132 7.42 -12.65 14.55
N ASP A 133 8.45 -12.89 15.34
CA ASP A 133 8.43 -12.60 16.77
C ASP A 133 8.16 -11.11 17.04
N PRO A 134 7.36 -10.77 18.06
CA PRO A 134 7.06 -9.38 18.43
C PRO A 134 8.29 -8.51 18.68
N VAL A 135 9.38 -9.06 19.21
CA VAL A 135 10.63 -8.32 19.42
C VAL A 135 11.28 -7.97 18.09
N GLU A 136 11.35 -8.91 17.15
CA GLU A 136 11.87 -8.71 15.81
C GLU A 136 11.00 -7.70 15.03
N PHE A 137 9.68 -7.75 15.21
CA PHE A 137 8.76 -6.79 14.61
C PHE A 137 9.05 -5.35 15.06
N LEU A 138 9.21 -5.13 16.35
CA LEU A 138 9.55 -3.81 16.91
C LEU A 138 10.94 -3.32 16.49
N GLN A 139 11.92 -4.22 16.42
CA GLN A 139 13.25 -3.90 15.88
C GLN A 139 13.17 -3.48 14.40
N SER A 140 12.32 -4.14 13.64
CA SER A 140 12.08 -3.81 12.23
C SER A 140 11.50 -2.40 12.06
N LEU A 141 10.58 -1.98 12.94
CA LEU A 141 10.07 -0.60 12.94
C LEU A 141 11.19 0.43 13.22
N ARG A 142 12.07 0.15 14.19
CA ARG A 142 13.21 1.05 14.50
C ARG A 142 14.17 1.17 13.33
N ARG A 143 14.58 0.03 12.77
CA ARG A 143 15.48 -0.01 11.61
C ARG A 143 14.90 0.73 10.41
N ALA A 144 13.60 0.51 10.13
CA ALA A 144 12.92 1.23 9.07
C ALA A 144 12.88 2.75 9.33
N ALA A 145 12.65 3.18 10.58
CA ALA A 145 12.72 4.59 10.97
C ALA A 145 14.11 5.20 10.73
N ASP A 146 15.17 4.42 10.85
CA ASP A 146 16.55 4.82 10.54
C ASP A 146 16.89 4.73 9.04
N ARG A 147 15.88 4.48 8.20
CA ARG A 147 16.00 4.34 6.75
C ARG A 147 16.80 3.12 6.29
N GLU A 148 16.93 2.13 7.14
CA GLU A 148 17.41 0.83 6.69
C GLU A 148 16.31 0.12 5.88
N MET A 149 16.72 -0.55 4.80
CA MET A 149 15.82 -1.47 4.11
C MET A 149 15.57 -2.68 5.02
N VAL A 150 14.31 -2.92 5.33
CA VAL A 150 13.89 -4.03 6.19
C VAL A 150 13.14 -5.06 5.37
N LEU A 151 13.61 -6.30 5.39
CA LEU A 151 12.89 -7.47 4.89
C LEU A 151 12.92 -8.51 6.01
N ALA A 152 11.85 -8.56 6.81
CA ALA A 152 11.78 -9.41 7.99
C ALA A 152 10.67 -10.47 7.86
N GLY A 153 11.01 -11.70 8.22
CA GLY A 153 10.12 -12.86 8.18
C GLY A 153 10.44 -13.82 7.04
N PRO A 154 9.66 -14.93 6.95
CA PRO A 154 9.86 -15.95 5.92
C PRO A 154 9.36 -15.47 4.56
N ALA A 155 9.80 -14.30 4.10
CA ALA A 155 9.57 -13.89 2.74
C ALA A 155 10.10 -15.02 1.84
N SER A 156 9.20 -15.80 1.29
CA SER A 156 9.50 -16.97 0.45
C SER A 156 10.09 -16.47 -0.86
N GLY A 157 11.35 -16.11 -0.83
CA GLY A 157 12.08 -15.66 -2.00
C GLY A 157 13.44 -15.10 -1.64
N SER A 158 14.41 -15.35 -2.52
CA SER A 158 15.71 -14.73 -2.37
C SER A 158 15.63 -13.22 -2.68
N VAL A 159 16.60 -12.46 -2.19
CA VAL A 159 16.77 -11.05 -2.53
C VAL A 159 16.82 -10.85 -4.05
N GLU A 160 17.41 -11.80 -4.77
CA GLU A 160 17.48 -11.81 -6.24
C GLU A 160 16.07 -11.85 -6.87
N GLN A 161 15.19 -12.73 -6.39
CA GLN A 161 13.81 -12.84 -6.91
C GLN A 161 13.01 -11.55 -6.66
N ILE A 162 13.21 -10.91 -5.51
CA ILE A 162 12.59 -9.62 -5.18
C ILE A 162 13.12 -8.54 -6.14
N ALA A 163 14.43 -8.48 -6.35
CA ALA A 163 15.08 -7.51 -7.24
C ALA A 163 14.61 -7.69 -8.70
N GLU A 164 14.60 -8.91 -9.21
CA GLU A 164 14.06 -9.24 -10.54
C GLU A 164 12.59 -8.83 -10.68
N GLY A 165 11.80 -9.03 -9.64
CA GLY A 165 10.42 -8.62 -9.59
C GLY A 165 10.25 -7.10 -9.70
N ILE A 166 11.11 -6.31 -9.04
CA ILE A 166 11.12 -4.84 -9.12
C ILE A 166 11.52 -4.38 -10.53
N GLU A 167 12.60 -4.91 -11.08
CA GLU A 167 13.06 -4.52 -12.43
C GLU A 167 12.01 -4.84 -13.51
N ARG A 168 11.40 -6.02 -13.46
CA ARG A 168 10.33 -6.39 -14.39
C ARG A 168 9.15 -5.42 -14.32
N ARG A 169 8.81 -4.92 -13.13
CA ARG A 169 7.75 -3.91 -12.95
C ARG A 169 8.14 -2.56 -13.51
N ARG A 170 9.39 -2.14 -13.28
CA ARG A 170 9.93 -0.89 -13.85
C ARG A 170 9.88 -0.89 -15.36
N GLU A 171 10.30 -1.97 -16.01
CA GLU A 171 10.23 -2.11 -17.46
C GLU A 171 8.82 -1.93 -18.02
N ILE A 172 7.81 -2.49 -17.33
CA ILE A 172 6.41 -2.35 -17.74
C ILE A 172 5.91 -0.93 -17.48
N ASP A 173 6.22 -0.36 -16.33
CA ASP A 173 5.75 0.98 -15.94
C ASP A 173 6.30 2.06 -16.89
N VAL A 174 7.57 1.99 -17.26
CA VAL A 174 8.20 2.93 -18.22
C VAL A 174 7.55 2.86 -19.60
N ARG A 175 7.02 1.71 -20.02
CA ARG A 175 6.34 1.56 -21.33
C ARG A 175 4.99 2.27 -21.39
N LEU A 176 4.31 2.46 -20.25
CA LEU A 176 2.99 3.06 -20.19
C LEU A 176 3.05 4.54 -19.83
N THR A 177 2.33 5.37 -20.57
CA THR A 177 2.12 6.78 -20.17
C THR A 177 1.14 6.85 -18.99
N GLU A 178 1.13 7.97 -18.26
CA GLU A 178 0.20 8.18 -17.14
C GLU A 178 -1.27 7.98 -17.56
N ARG A 179 -1.64 8.50 -18.75
CA ARG A 179 -2.99 8.31 -19.26
C ARG A 179 -3.32 6.86 -19.59
N GLU A 180 -2.36 6.10 -20.07
CA GLU A 180 -2.52 4.67 -20.35
C GLU A 180 -2.64 3.87 -19.05
N ARG A 181 -1.89 4.22 -18.01
CA ARG A 181 -2.03 3.63 -16.67
C ARG A 181 -3.43 3.88 -16.11
N GLN A 182 -3.91 5.12 -16.18
CA GLN A 182 -5.25 5.49 -15.73
C GLN A 182 -6.35 4.72 -16.46
N VAL A 183 -6.25 4.61 -17.78
CA VAL A 183 -7.20 3.83 -18.60
C VAL A 183 -7.15 2.36 -18.20
N LEU A 184 -5.96 1.80 -18.00
CA LEU A 184 -5.78 0.39 -17.65
C LEU A 184 -6.28 0.08 -16.24
N SER A 185 -6.10 1.00 -15.28
CA SER A 185 -6.62 0.89 -13.91
C SER A 185 -8.15 0.81 -13.91
N VAL A 186 -8.82 1.76 -14.55
CA VAL A 186 -10.29 1.76 -14.66
C VAL A 186 -10.79 0.55 -15.47
N ALA A 187 -10.01 0.10 -16.46
CA ALA A 187 -10.34 -1.11 -17.22
C ALA A 187 -10.27 -2.37 -16.34
N ALA A 188 -9.40 -2.42 -15.35
CA ALA A 188 -9.27 -3.56 -14.42
C ALA A 188 -10.49 -3.76 -13.51
N GLU A 189 -11.32 -2.72 -13.33
CA GLU A 189 -12.60 -2.77 -12.61
C GLU A 189 -13.72 -3.48 -13.42
N GLY A 190 -13.44 -3.97 -14.61
CA GLY A 190 -14.43 -4.68 -15.44
C GLY A 190 -15.30 -3.79 -16.33
N LEU A 191 -15.14 -2.45 -16.28
CA LEU A 191 -15.97 -1.49 -16.99
C LEU A 191 -15.78 -1.58 -18.52
N THR A 192 -16.85 -1.41 -19.28
CA THR A 192 -16.81 -1.31 -20.74
C THR A 192 -16.09 -0.04 -21.22
N ALA A 193 -15.66 0.01 -22.47
CA ALA A 193 -15.00 1.20 -23.04
C ALA A 193 -15.87 2.46 -22.93
N ARG A 194 -17.20 2.32 -23.03
CA ARG A 194 -18.17 3.40 -22.90
C ARG A 194 -18.22 3.92 -21.45
N GLU A 195 -18.25 3.03 -20.47
CA GLU A 195 -18.25 3.40 -19.04
C GLU A 195 -16.93 4.04 -18.63
N ILE A 196 -15.79 3.50 -19.10
CA ILE A 196 -14.47 4.11 -18.89
C ILE A 196 -14.43 5.52 -19.48
N ALA A 197 -14.99 5.71 -20.69
CA ALA A 197 -15.06 7.00 -21.34
C ALA A 197 -15.88 8.02 -20.53
N GLY A 198 -17.03 7.59 -20.02
CA GLY A 198 -17.86 8.41 -19.12
C GLY A 198 -17.11 8.81 -17.83
N ARG A 199 -16.45 7.85 -17.17
CA ARG A 199 -15.71 8.09 -15.92
C ARG A 199 -14.48 8.99 -16.11
N LEU A 200 -13.81 8.89 -17.26
CA LEU A 200 -12.60 9.68 -17.56
C LEU A 200 -12.88 10.97 -18.35
N GLY A 201 -14.14 11.30 -18.64
CA GLY A 201 -14.55 12.51 -19.34
C GLY A 201 -14.06 12.60 -20.78
N VAL A 202 -13.94 11.46 -21.47
CA VAL A 202 -13.45 11.39 -22.86
C VAL A 202 -14.42 10.64 -23.78
N ARG A 203 -14.14 10.62 -25.09
CA ARG A 203 -14.95 9.84 -26.05
C ARG A 203 -14.55 8.35 -26.01
N GLU A 204 -15.51 7.45 -26.22
CA GLU A 204 -15.28 6.00 -26.26
C GLU A 204 -14.18 5.60 -27.27
N ARG A 205 -14.15 6.23 -28.45
CA ARG A 205 -13.09 6.02 -29.45
C ARG A 205 -11.69 6.33 -28.90
N THR A 206 -11.56 7.29 -27.98
CA THR A 206 -10.29 7.63 -27.34
C THR A 206 -9.85 6.49 -26.44
N ILE A 207 -10.76 5.90 -25.64
CA ILE A 207 -10.47 4.74 -24.80
C ILE A 207 -10.06 3.54 -25.65
N THR A 208 -10.79 3.23 -26.72
CA THR A 208 -10.43 2.13 -27.63
C THR A 208 -9.03 2.31 -28.20
N THR A 209 -8.66 3.54 -28.58
CA THR A 209 -7.32 3.86 -29.07
C THR A 209 -6.25 3.66 -27.99
N HIS A 210 -6.50 4.10 -26.73
CA HIS A 210 -5.58 3.86 -25.61
C HIS A 210 -5.41 2.37 -25.34
N LEU A 211 -6.50 1.61 -25.29
CA LEU A 211 -6.43 0.16 -25.07
C LEU A 211 -5.61 -0.55 -26.14
N ALA A 212 -5.81 -0.20 -27.43
CA ALA A 212 -5.02 -0.77 -28.52
C ALA A 212 -3.51 -0.46 -28.36
N ARG A 213 -3.16 0.77 -27.98
CA ARG A 213 -1.76 1.16 -27.70
C ARG A 213 -1.17 0.41 -26.51
N ILE A 214 -1.96 0.26 -25.42
CA ILE A 214 -1.57 -0.51 -24.23
C ILE A 214 -1.28 -1.96 -24.65
N TYR A 215 -2.15 -2.59 -25.41
CA TYR A 215 -1.95 -3.98 -25.88
C TYR A 215 -0.66 -4.11 -26.71
N GLY A 216 -0.41 -3.18 -27.62
CA GLY A 216 0.83 -3.15 -28.40
C GLY A 216 2.08 -2.98 -27.53
N LYS A 217 2.04 -2.08 -26.53
CA LYS A 217 3.16 -1.83 -25.62
C LYS A 217 3.44 -3.01 -24.69
N LEU A 218 2.40 -3.72 -24.25
CA LEU A 218 2.51 -4.91 -23.37
C LEU A 218 2.73 -6.22 -24.17
N GLY A 219 2.67 -6.18 -25.49
CA GLY A 219 2.83 -7.35 -26.35
C GLY A 219 1.69 -8.37 -26.22
N VAL A 220 0.44 -7.91 -26.00
CA VAL A 220 -0.72 -8.77 -25.78
C VAL A 220 -1.84 -8.51 -26.76
N GLY A 221 -2.66 -9.53 -27.02
CA GLY A 221 -3.79 -9.44 -27.97
C GLY A 221 -5.15 -9.19 -27.30
N SER A 222 -5.24 -9.07 -25.99
CA SER A 222 -6.54 -8.93 -25.33
C SER A 222 -6.48 -8.06 -24.07
N ARG A 223 -7.63 -7.50 -23.70
CA ARG A 223 -7.82 -6.74 -22.48
C ARG A 223 -7.47 -7.54 -21.23
N LEU A 224 -7.97 -8.79 -21.16
CA LEU A 224 -7.72 -9.64 -20.00
C LEU A 224 -6.22 -9.93 -19.83
N ALA A 225 -5.51 -10.17 -20.94
CA ALA A 225 -4.06 -10.38 -20.91
C ALA A 225 -3.32 -9.12 -20.45
N ALA A 226 -3.73 -7.92 -20.90
CA ALA A 226 -3.16 -6.66 -20.47
C ALA A 226 -3.37 -6.42 -18.96
N ILE A 227 -4.60 -6.63 -18.48
CA ILE A 227 -4.94 -6.50 -17.05
C ILE A 227 -4.12 -7.49 -16.21
N ARG A 228 -4.00 -8.75 -16.64
CA ARG A 228 -3.19 -9.77 -15.92
C ARG A 228 -1.72 -9.39 -15.81
N ILE A 229 -1.11 -8.86 -16.89
CA ILE A 229 0.27 -8.40 -16.85
C ILE A 229 0.40 -7.21 -15.90
N ALA A 230 -0.49 -6.22 -16.02
CA ALA A 230 -0.47 -5.04 -15.18
C ALA A 230 -0.73 -5.36 -13.70
N ALA A 231 -1.65 -6.28 -13.40
CA ALA A 231 -1.90 -6.75 -12.03
C ALA A 231 -0.70 -7.48 -11.44
N ARG A 232 -0.05 -8.37 -12.21
CA ARG A 232 1.19 -9.03 -11.79
C ARG A 232 2.34 -8.04 -11.58
N ALA A 233 2.38 -6.97 -12.37
CA ALA A 233 3.33 -5.88 -12.20
C ALA A 233 2.93 -4.91 -11.07
N GLY A 234 1.76 -5.07 -10.45
CA GLY A 234 1.29 -4.16 -9.42
C GLY A 234 0.81 -2.80 -9.91
N LEU A 235 0.65 -2.62 -11.20
CA LEU A 235 0.22 -1.35 -11.80
C LEU A 235 -1.29 -1.12 -11.72
N VAL A 236 -2.06 -2.17 -11.51
CA VAL A 236 -3.52 -2.12 -11.34
C VAL A 236 -3.94 -3.09 -10.25
N SER A 237 -4.97 -2.72 -9.48
CA SER A 237 -5.68 -3.62 -8.58
C SER A 237 -6.80 -4.30 -9.34
N VAL A 238 -6.88 -5.62 -9.22
CA VAL A 238 -8.04 -6.36 -9.69
C VAL A 238 -8.89 -6.60 -8.45
N GLY A 239 -10.10 -6.07 -8.42
CA GLY A 239 -11.04 -6.33 -7.33
C GLY A 239 -11.22 -7.84 -7.12
N PRO A 240 -11.68 -8.27 -5.92
CA PRO A 240 -11.94 -9.68 -5.68
C PRO A 240 -12.89 -10.18 -6.78
N THR A 241 -12.46 -11.22 -7.47
CA THR A 241 -13.35 -11.98 -8.37
C THR A 241 -14.28 -12.77 -7.45
N ASP A 242 -15.58 -12.45 -7.49
CA ASP A 242 -16.64 -13.28 -6.90
C ASP A 242 -16.58 -14.71 -7.42
#